data_82734e09c2f3a994be8f81dee04a9119
#
_entry.id   82734e09c2f3a994be8f81dee04a9119
#
_cell.length_a   1.000
_cell.length_b   1.000
_cell.length_c   1.000
_cell.angle_alpha   90.00
_cell.angle_beta   90.00
_cell.angle_gamma   90.00
#
_symmetry.space_group_name_H-M   'P 1'
#
loop_
_entity.id
_entity.type
_entity.pdbx_description
1 polymer ?
#
loop_
_entity_poly.entity_id
_entity_poly.type
_entity_poly.pdbx_seq_one_letter_code
_entity_poly.pdbx_strand_id
1 'polypeptide(L)'
;IDPAHAVVSHHTLVGDRYKDPAGFACVVERPTTDNAGFRCAMDPAVPPFNTIGKYDAEASYDFQPPCLLKIDWRHEECRFLTSHYCVPTKPGWCRHLVATVCQRNEFKGDNKVRQHRWFKLNLFTLTSPAWMTHVLGPTFLHQDMVLLHQQEKIVMKKHLEESPDANMGEKWKDQVFIPTGADKMTVMFYKWFRRNGPIPWKPGNDKMPEIERDESKLFDTWEMHTKYCTHCKGAMRNTEILTYASLAVGFGYFLSMFASVDYATALMASSPNEEY
;
A
#
# COMPACT_ATOMS: atom_id res chain seq x y z
N ILE A 1 6.85 -9.68 -1.88
CA ILE A 1 7.85 -9.95 -2.95
C ILE A 1 7.19 -10.73 -4.12
N ASP A 2 6.03 -11.31 -3.93
CA ASP A 2 5.27 -11.97 -5.00
C ASP A 2 4.43 -10.92 -5.77
N PRO A 3 4.74 -10.59 -7.03
CA PRO A 3 3.97 -9.61 -7.79
C PRO A 3 2.60 -10.13 -8.26
N ALA A 4 2.38 -11.43 -8.27
CA ALA A 4 1.09 -12.02 -8.67
C ALA A 4 -0.03 -11.73 -7.66
N HIS A 5 0.31 -11.45 -6.38
CA HIS A 5 -0.67 -11.09 -5.36
C HIS A 5 -1.49 -9.85 -5.72
N ALA A 6 -0.92 -8.90 -6.46
CA ALA A 6 -1.56 -7.62 -6.77
C ALA A 6 -2.92 -7.78 -7.50
N VAL A 7 -3.10 -8.84 -8.28
CA VAL A 7 -4.38 -9.11 -8.95
C VAL A 7 -5.48 -9.45 -7.96
N VAL A 8 -5.15 -10.18 -6.91
CA VAL A 8 -6.11 -10.68 -5.92
C VAL A 8 -6.28 -9.70 -4.78
N SER A 9 -5.15 -9.23 -4.20
CA SER A 9 -5.15 -8.38 -3.02
C SER A 9 -5.62 -6.95 -3.30
N HIS A 10 -5.19 -6.38 -4.43
CA HIS A 10 -5.48 -4.99 -4.79
C HIS A 10 -6.64 -4.87 -5.79
N HIS A 11 -7.65 -5.71 -5.60
CA HIS A 11 -8.88 -5.63 -6.39
C HIS A 11 -9.49 -4.23 -6.31
N THR A 12 -9.95 -3.69 -7.44
CA THR A 12 -10.47 -2.34 -7.63
C THR A 12 -9.44 -1.21 -7.70
N LEU A 13 -8.23 -1.39 -7.17
CA LEU A 13 -7.17 -0.37 -7.28
C LEU A 13 -6.28 -0.60 -8.50
N VAL A 14 -5.64 -1.76 -8.58
CA VAL A 14 -4.72 -2.11 -9.68
C VAL A 14 -4.92 -3.52 -10.20
N GLY A 15 -5.66 -4.35 -9.49
CA GLY A 15 -5.94 -5.74 -9.83
C GLY A 15 -7.41 -6.03 -10.06
N ASP A 16 -7.69 -7.21 -10.58
CA ASP A 16 -9.03 -7.76 -10.73
C ASP A 16 -9.01 -9.23 -10.30
N ARG A 17 -9.59 -9.51 -9.13
CA ARG A 17 -9.62 -10.88 -8.55
C ARG A 17 -10.39 -11.90 -9.39
N TYR A 18 -11.19 -11.45 -10.34
CA TYR A 18 -11.94 -12.30 -11.25
C TYR A 18 -11.17 -12.65 -12.52
N LYS A 19 -9.98 -12.10 -12.69
CA LYS A 19 -9.06 -12.44 -13.77
C LYS A 19 -7.95 -13.32 -13.22
N ASP A 20 -7.65 -14.38 -13.94
CA ASP A 20 -6.48 -15.20 -13.61
C ASP A 20 -5.21 -14.36 -13.73
N PRO A 21 -4.34 -14.38 -12.72
CA PRO A 21 -3.06 -13.73 -12.82
C PRO A 21 -2.25 -14.36 -13.96
N ALA A 22 -1.70 -13.54 -14.83
CA ALA A 22 -0.72 -14.02 -15.80
C ALA A 22 0.46 -14.67 -15.07
N GLY A 23 1.04 -15.70 -15.66
CA GLY A 23 2.21 -16.34 -15.11
C GLY A 23 3.31 -15.30 -14.85
N PHE A 24 3.93 -15.39 -13.69
CA PHE A 24 5.11 -14.61 -13.36
C PHE A 24 6.29 -15.56 -13.22
N ALA A 25 7.31 -15.32 -14.02
CA ALA A 25 8.59 -16.01 -13.88
C ALA A 25 9.70 -14.99 -13.74
N CYS A 26 10.73 -15.33 -13.00
CA CYS A 26 11.89 -14.47 -12.86
C CYS A 26 13.19 -15.20 -13.15
N VAL A 27 14.08 -14.50 -13.81
CA VAL A 27 15.48 -14.88 -14.02
C VAL A 27 16.30 -14.36 -12.83
N VAL A 28 17.13 -15.21 -12.27
CA VAL A 28 18.04 -14.82 -11.19
C VAL A 28 19.29 -14.23 -11.81
N GLU A 29 19.47 -12.92 -11.69
CA GLU A 29 20.67 -12.20 -12.16
C GLU A 29 21.81 -12.31 -11.14
N ARG A 30 21.48 -12.23 -9.86
CA ARG A 30 22.43 -12.42 -8.75
C ARG A 30 21.81 -13.40 -7.75
N PRO A 31 22.45 -14.53 -7.49
CA PRO A 31 21.96 -15.52 -6.54
C PRO A 31 22.07 -14.99 -5.11
N THR A 32 21.36 -15.64 -4.20
CA THR A 32 21.39 -15.31 -2.77
C THR A 32 22.78 -15.49 -2.20
N THR A 33 23.34 -14.42 -1.66
CA THR A 33 24.58 -14.43 -0.88
C THR A 33 24.35 -13.78 0.48
N ASP A 34 25.22 -14.08 1.45
CA ASP A 34 25.04 -13.61 2.82
C ASP A 34 25.12 -12.07 2.91
N ASN A 35 26.03 -11.46 2.18
CA ASN A 35 26.30 -10.02 2.25
C ASN A 35 25.58 -9.18 1.18
N ALA A 36 25.26 -9.80 0.01
CA ALA A 36 24.74 -9.03 -1.13
C ALA A 36 23.26 -9.25 -1.41
N GLY A 37 22.60 -10.17 -0.70
CA GLY A 37 21.23 -10.56 -0.98
C GLY A 37 21.08 -11.22 -2.35
N PHE A 38 20.02 -10.88 -3.08
CA PHE A 38 19.76 -11.43 -4.41
C PHE A 38 19.18 -10.38 -5.34
N ARG A 39 19.27 -10.62 -6.66
CA ARG A 39 18.61 -9.84 -7.68
C ARG A 39 17.91 -10.75 -8.69
N CYS A 40 16.68 -10.41 -9.02
CA CYS A 40 15.88 -11.07 -10.04
C CYS A 40 15.33 -10.03 -11.03
N ALA A 41 15.22 -10.44 -12.29
CA ALA A 41 14.48 -9.69 -13.31
C ALA A 41 13.28 -10.51 -13.78
N MET A 42 12.27 -9.87 -14.34
CA MET A 42 11.18 -10.57 -15.02
C MET A 42 11.75 -11.35 -16.21
N ASP A 43 11.24 -12.56 -16.41
CA ASP A 43 11.60 -13.37 -17.56
C ASP A 43 10.91 -12.82 -18.81
N PRO A 44 11.65 -12.33 -19.82
CA PRO A 44 11.06 -11.78 -21.03
C PRO A 44 10.34 -12.82 -21.89
N ALA A 45 10.60 -14.10 -21.68
CA ALA A 45 9.92 -15.19 -22.39
C ALA A 45 8.52 -15.48 -21.84
N VAL A 46 8.18 -14.98 -20.67
CA VAL A 46 6.86 -15.12 -20.05
C VAL A 46 6.09 -13.82 -20.24
N PRO A 47 4.88 -13.85 -20.81
CA PRO A 47 4.08 -12.65 -20.98
C PRO A 47 3.98 -11.89 -19.66
N PRO A 48 4.19 -10.58 -19.66
CA PRO A 48 4.20 -9.78 -18.45
C PRO A 48 2.85 -9.87 -17.75
N PHE A 49 2.91 -9.92 -16.45
CA PHE A 49 1.77 -9.85 -15.58
C PHE A 49 1.03 -8.52 -15.78
N ASN A 50 -0.18 -8.59 -16.30
CA ASN A 50 -0.88 -7.46 -16.86
C ASN A 50 -1.91 -6.87 -15.90
N THR A 51 -1.48 -6.29 -14.79
CA THR A 51 -2.37 -5.54 -13.90
C THR A 51 -2.70 -4.13 -14.38
N ILE A 52 -1.85 -3.54 -15.21
CA ILE A 52 -1.97 -2.13 -15.61
C ILE A 52 -2.22 -1.95 -17.12
N GLY A 53 -2.50 -3.01 -17.83
CA GLY A 53 -2.78 -2.98 -19.28
C GLY A 53 -1.75 -3.73 -20.12
N LYS A 54 -2.02 -3.91 -21.40
CA LYS A 54 -1.30 -4.72 -22.40
C LYS A 54 0.12 -4.24 -22.73
N TYR A 55 0.98 -3.98 -21.74
CA TYR A 55 2.27 -3.33 -22.00
C TYR A 55 3.43 -4.21 -21.57
N ASP A 56 4.43 -4.23 -22.41
CA ASP A 56 5.74 -4.80 -22.12
C ASP A 56 6.38 -4.01 -20.98
N ALA A 57 6.23 -4.50 -19.77
CA ALA A 57 6.87 -3.94 -18.60
C ALA A 57 8.05 -4.82 -18.19
N GLU A 58 9.21 -4.22 -18.10
CA GLU A 58 10.37 -4.84 -17.49
C GLU A 58 10.35 -4.53 -15.99
N ALA A 59 10.59 -5.52 -15.15
CA ALA A 59 10.76 -5.31 -13.73
C ALA A 59 11.97 -6.06 -13.19
N SER A 60 12.71 -5.41 -12.31
CA SER A 60 13.75 -6.07 -11.53
C SER A 60 13.58 -5.81 -10.05
N TYR A 61 13.96 -6.80 -9.26
CA TYR A 61 13.83 -6.83 -7.81
C TYR A 61 15.19 -7.11 -7.21
N ASP A 62 15.69 -6.20 -6.39
CA ASP A 62 17.00 -6.28 -5.77
C ASP A 62 16.86 -6.23 -4.25
N PHE A 63 16.97 -7.38 -3.60
CA PHE A 63 17.03 -7.46 -2.15
C PHE A 63 18.45 -7.19 -1.68
N GLN A 64 18.59 -6.18 -0.85
CA GLN A 64 19.84 -5.77 -0.20
C GLN A 64 19.69 -5.93 1.32
N PRO A 65 20.42 -6.86 1.92
CA PRO A 65 20.37 -7.07 3.35
C PRO A 65 20.66 -5.79 4.15
N PRO A 66 20.09 -5.64 5.36
CA PRO A 66 19.21 -6.63 6.00
C PRO A 66 17.72 -6.44 5.65
N CYS A 67 17.28 -5.30 5.13
CA CYS A 67 15.87 -4.96 5.08
C CYS A 67 15.44 -4.13 3.86
N LEU A 68 16.31 -3.92 2.89
CA LEU A 68 16.02 -3.10 1.71
C LEU A 68 15.64 -3.98 0.51
N LEU A 69 14.47 -3.72 -0.05
CA LEU A 69 14.05 -4.23 -1.35
C LEU A 69 13.91 -3.06 -2.32
N LYS A 70 14.65 -3.07 -3.41
CA LYS A 70 14.49 -2.14 -4.53
C LYS A 70 13.71 -2.81 -5.63
N ILE A 71 12.74 -2.09 -6.18
CA ILE A 71 11.95 -2.52 -7.33
C ILE A 71 12.12 -1.46 -8.42
N ASP A 72 12.60 -1.87 -9.59
CA ASP A 72 12.77 -1.03 -10.77
C ASP A 72 11.78 -1.50 -11.83
N TRP A 73 10.70 -0.76 -12.02
CA TRP A 73 9.70 -1.00 -13.04
C TRP A 73 9.90 -0.06 -14.20
N ARG A 74 10.09 -0.62 -15.37
CA ARG A 74 10.27 0.12 -16.62
C ARG A 74 9.10 -0.16 -17.54
N HIS A 75 8.46 0.92 -17.93
CA HIS A 75 7.37 0.95 -18.83
C HIS A 75 7.71 1.91 -19.98
N GLU A 76 7.08 1.80 -21.14
CA GLU A 76 7.34 2.71 -22.27
C GLU A 76 7.27 4.19 -21.87
N GLU A 77 6.30 4.55 -21.04
CA GLU A 77 6.00 5.95 -20.69
C GLU A 77 6.73 6.44 -19.45
N CYS A 78 7.10 5.55 -18.55
CA CYS A 78 7.70 5.92 -17.27
C CYS A 78 8.51 4.79 -16.65
N ARG A 79 9.40 5.17 -15.76
CA ARG A 79 10.14 4.28 -14.90
C ARG A 79 9.80 4.59 -13.45
N PHE A 80 9.41 3.57 -12.71
CA PHE A 80 9.21 3.62 -11.27
C PHE A 80 10.36 2.93 -10.57
N LEU A 81 11.07 3.67 -9.73
CA LEU A 81 12.04 3.11 -8.82
C LEU A 81 11.49 3.23 -7.41
N THR A 82 11.21 2.10 -6.80
CA THR A 82 10.65 2.04 -5.44
C THR A 82 11.62 1.34 -4.51
N SER A 83 11.87 1.97 -3.37
CA SER A 83 12.71 1.41 -2.30
C SER A 83 11.85 1.14 -1.09
N HIS A 84 11.80 -0.11 -0.67
CA HIS A 84 11.03 -0.60 0.47
C HIS A 84 11.99 -1.02 1.59
N TYR A 85 11.90 -0.35 2.74
CA TYR A 85 12.61 -0.73 3.94
C TYR A 85 11.63 -1.37 4.92
N CYS A 86 11.81 -2.64 5.20
CA CYS A 86 11.06 -3.37 6.23
C CYS A 86 11.92 -3.47 7.48
N VAL A 87 11.90 -2.43 8.30
CA VAL A 87 12.77 -2.29 9.47
C VAL A 87 12.14 -2.92 10.69
N PRO A 88 12.69 -4.01 11.25
CA PRO A 88 12.19 -4.58 12.48
C PRO A 88 12.37 -3.59 13.63
N THR A 89 11.33 -3.40 14.46
CA THR A 89 11.33 -2.43 15.56
C THR A 89 11.24 -3.10 16.94
N LYS A 90 10.52 -4.19 17.03
CA LYS A 90 10.40 -5.06 18.20
C LYS A 90 9.87 -6.42 17.74
N PRO A 91 9.93 -7.49 18.55
CA PRO A 91 9.39 -8.78 18.17
C PRO A 91 7.96 -8.68 17.64
N GLY A 92 7.71 -9.26 16.45
CA GLY A 92 6.41 -9.22 15.79
C GLY A 92 6.01 -7.89 15.13
N TRP A 93 6.89 -6.89 15.15
CA TRP A 93 6.60 -5.57 14.59
C TRP A 93 7.70 -5.08 13.66
N CYS A 94 7.29 -4.48 12.57
CA CYS A 94 8.22 -3.78 11.67
C CYS A 94 7.67 -2.39 11.30
N ARG A 95 8.58 -1.52 10.89
CA ARG A 95 8.23 -0.26 10.23
C ARG A 95 8.53 -0.39 8.75
N HIS A 96 7.51 -0.23 7.93
CA HIS A 96 7.65 -0.21 6.49
C HIS A 96 7.79 1.24 6.02
N LEU A 97 8.93 1.55 5.39
CA LEU A 97 9.23 2.86 4.82
C LEU A 97 9.36 2.69 3.31
N VAL A 98 8.63 3.49 2.56
CA VAL A 98 8.64 3.43 1.09
C VAL A 98 9.04 4.78 0.52
N ALA A 99 9.97 4.74 -0.42
CA ALA A 99 10.32 5.90 -1.24
C ALA A 99 10.17 5.50 -2.71
N THR A 100 9.35 6.26 -3.45
CA THR A 100 9.12 6.02 -4.87
C THR A 100 9.56 7.22 -5.68
N VAL A 101 10.34 6.97 -6.72
CA VAL A 101 10.73 7.95 -7.74
C VAL A 101 10.09 7.52 -9.05
N CYS A 102 9.35 8.44 -9.67
CA CYS A 102 8.79 8.26 -10.99
C CYS A 102 9.55 9.15 -11.98
N GLN A 103 10.18 8.53 -12.95
CA GLN A 103 10.85 9.21 -14.06
C GLN A 103 10.00 9.07 -15.31
N ARG A 104 9.70 10.19 -15.95
CA ARG A 104 9.00 10.21 -17.23
C ARG A 104 9.95 9.87 -18.37
N ASN A 105 9.53 8.98 -19.26
CA ASN A 105 10.21 8.73 -20.53
C ASN A 105 9.65 9.64 -21.62
N GLU A 106 10.46 9.96 -22.62
CA GLU A 106 9.97 10.62 -23.84
C GLU A 106 9.14 9.62 -24.65
N PHE A 107 7.85 9.92 -24.79
CA PHE A 107 6.93 9.05 -25.52
C PHE A 107 6.79 9.50 -26.98
N LYS A 108 6.86 8.53 -27.90
CA LYS A 108 6.77 8.76 -29.37
C LYS A 108 5.41 8.34 -29.98
N GLY A 109 4.35 8.12 -29.18
CA GLY A 109 3.06 7.60 -29.62
C GLY A 109 1.92 8.62 -29.73
N ASP A 110 0.68 8.12 -29.97
CA ASP A 110 -0.52 8.94 -30.16
C ASP A 110 -0.88 9.78 -28.94
N ASN A 111 -1.04 11.08 -29.15
CA ASN A 111 -1.27 12.09 -28.12
C ASN A 111 -2.57 11.90 -27.30
N LYS A 112 -3.64 11.32 -27.88
CA LYS A 112 -4.92 11.13 -27.18
C LYS A 112 -4.86 10.01 -26.14
N VAL A 113 -4.26 8.89 -26.49
CA VAL A 113 -4.04 7.76 -25.58
C VAL A 113 -3.10 8.18 -24.43
N ARG A 114 -2.09 8.97 -24.75
CA ARG A 114 -1.15 9.56 -23.83
C ARG A 114 -1.83 10.45 -22.79
N GLN A 115 -2.75 11.34 -23.19
CA GLN A 115 -3.43 12.26 -22.27
C GLN A 115 -4.26 11.51 -21.22
N HIS A 116 -5.00 10.48 -21.61
CA HIS A 116 -5.83 9.71 -20.69
C HIS A 116 -5.01 8.91 -19.67
N ARG A 117 -3.90 8.33 -20.09
CA ARG A 117 -2.98 7.60 -19.21
C ARG A 117 -2.22 8.52 -18.28
N TRP A 118 -1.78 9.65 -18.80
CA TRP A 118 -1.14 10.70 -18.04
C TRP A 118 -2.05 11.23 -16.93
N PHE A 119 -3.32 11.41 -17.20
CA PHE A 119 -4.28 11.83 -16.19
C PHE A 119 -4.33 10.83 -15.03
N LYS A 120 -4.39 9.54 -15.32
CA LYS A 120 -4.37 8.49 -14.28
C LYS A 120 -3.05 8.46 -13.51
N LEU A 121 -1.92 8.54 -14.19
CA LEU A 121 -0.61 8.52 -13.57
C LEU A 121 -0.36 9.80 -12.72
N ASN A 122 -0.72 10.97 -13.23
CA ASN A 122 -0.60 12.23 -12.53
C ASN A 122 -1.50 12.29 -11.29
N LEU A 123 -2.70 11.74 -11.38
CA LEU A 123 -3.62 11.68 -10.24
C LEU A 123 -3.01 10.90 -9.06
N PHE A 124 -2.17 9.91 -9.35
CA PHE A 124 -1.59 9.03 -8.34
C PHE A 124 -0.16 9.39 -7.90
N THR A 125 0.62 10.15 -8.68
CA THR A 125 2.06 10.23 -8.43
C THR A 125 2.71 11.61 -8.50
N LEU A 126 2.35 12.48 -9.44
CA LEU A 126 3.19 13.62 -9.79
C LEU A 126 2.64 14.99 -9.40
N THR A 127 1.32 15.15 -9.33
CA THR A 127 0.66 16.43 -9.04
C THR A 127 -0.22 16.40 -7.81
N SER A 128 -0.40 15.23 -7.22
CA SER A 128 -1.22 15.07 -6.01
C SER A 128 -0.50 15.65 -4.81
N PRO A 129 -1.20 16.35 -3.92
CA PRO A 129 -0.63 16.74 -2.64
C PRO A 129 -0.09 15.52 -1.88
N ALA A 130 1.02 15.67 -1.17
CA ALA A 130 1.67 14.57 -0.45
C ALA A 130 0.71 13.79 0.47
N TRP A 131 -0.24 14.46 1.12
CA TRP A 131 -1.23 13.82 1.97
C TRP A 131 -2.15 12.85 1.20
N MET A 132 -2.46 13.14 -0.06
CA MET A 132 -3.32 12.27 -0.88
C MET A 132 -2.61 10.96 -1.24
N THR A 133 -1.33 11.02 -1.60
CA THR A 133 -0.53 9.81 -1.81
C THR A 133 -0.37 9.01 -0.51
N HIS A 134 -0.32 9.69 0.64
CA HIS A 134 -0.26 9.04 1.95
C HIS A 134 -1.60 8.43 2.40
N VAL A 135 -2.73 8.85 1.86
CA VAL A 135 -4.02 8.16 2.07
C VAL A 135 -4.11 6.90 1.21
N LEU A 136 -3.67 7.00 -0.05
CA LEU A 136 -3.74 5.88 -0.99
C LEU A 136 -2.73 4.77 -0.65
N GLY A 137 -1.51 5.11 -0.24
CA GLY A 137 -0.47 4.15 0.13
C GLY A 137 -0.91 3.19 1.25
N PRO A 138 -1.39 3.66 2.41
CA PRO A 138 -1.95 2.80 3.45
C PRO A 138 -3.10 1.93 2.98
N THR A 139 -3.95 2.40 2.07
CA THR A 139 -5.06 1.58 1.54
C THR A 139 -4.53 0.33 0.82
N PHE A 140 -3.46 0.46 0.05
CA PHE A 140 -2.77 -0.69 -0.55
C PHE A 140 -2.21 -1.63 0.51
N LEU A 141 -1.46 -1.08 1.45
CA LEU A 141 -0.79 -1.86 2.50
C LEU A 141 -1.78 -2.57 3.42
N HIS A 142 -2.93 -1.97 3.70
CA HIS A 142 -3.97 -2.60 4.52
C HIS A 142 -4.55 -3.84 3.85
N GLN A 143 -4.71 -3.82 2.52
CA GLN A 143 -5.17 -5.00 1.78
C GLN A 143 -4.19 -6.17 1.90
N ASP A 144 -2.90 -5.90 1.84
CA ASP A 144 -1.85 -6.91 2.06
C ASP A 144 -1.77 -7.33 3.52
N MET A 145 -1.86 -6.39 4.45
CA MET A 145 -1.77 -6.67 5.89
C MET A 145 -2.82 -7.67 6.36
N VAL A 146 -4.04 -7.63 5.85
CA VAL A 146 -5.09 -8.60 6.20
C VAL A 146 -4.60 -10.03 5.92
N LEU A 147 -4.07 -10.26 4.73
CA LEU A 147 -3.58 -11.57 4.31
C LEU A 147 -2.35 -11.98 5.11
N LEU A 148 -1.37 -11.08 5.25
CA LEU A 148 -0.14 -11.34 5.98
C LEU A 148 -0.41 -11.61 7.46
N HIS A 149 -1.31 -10.87 8.09
CA HIS A 149 -1.67 -11.07 9.48
C HIS A 149 -2.38 -12.42 9.71
N GLN A 150 -3.27 -12.84 8.80
CA GLN A 150 -3.89 -14.15 8.88
C GLN A 150 -2.87 -15.27 8.67
N GLN A 151 -1.96 -15.11 7.71
CA GLN A 151 -0.88 -16.06 7.48
C GLN A 151 0.03 -16.18 8.70
N GLU A 152 0.40 -15.06 9.32
CA GLU A 152 1.22 -15.04 10.53
C GLU A 152 0.55 -15.79 11.67
N LYS A 153 -0.75 -15.60 11.90
CA LYS A 153 -1.52 -16.34 12.92
C LYS A 153 -1.40 -17.86 12.72
N ILE A 154 -1.54 -18.33 11.49
CA ILE A 154 -1.47 -19.75 11.16
C ILE A 154 -0.05 -20.29 11.36
N VAL A 155 0.94 -19.58 10.83
CA VAL A 155 2.36 -19.98 10.91
C VAL A 155 2.83 -19.99 12.36
N MET A 156 2.51 -18.95 13.14
CA MET A 156 2.88 -18.86 14.56
C MET A 156 2.22 -19.97 15.38
N LYS A 157 0.92 -20.22 15.19
CA LYS A 157 0.23 -21.29 15.88
C LYS A 157 0.91 -22.63 15.62
N LYS A 158 1.16 -22.95 14.36
CA LYS A 158 1.82 -24.19 13.96
C LYS A 158 3.24 -24.30 14.51
N HIS A 159 3.99 -23.20 14.52
CA HIS A 159 5.34 -23.16 15.07
C HIS A 159 5.37 -23.45 16.59
N LEU A 160 4.47 -22.81 17.33
CA LEU A 160 4.38 -23.02 18.79
C LEU A 160 3.93 -24.42 19.17
N GLU A 161 3.06 -25.04 18.36
CA GLU A 161 2.57 -26.41 18.60
C GLU A 161 3.62 -27.47 18.26
N GLU A 162 4.37 -27.30 17.14
CA GLU A 162 5.26 -28.35 16.62
C GLU A 162 6.73 -28.18 17.04
N SER A 163 7.18 -26.96 17.31
CA SER A 163 8.61 -26.68 17.51
C SER A 163 8.87 -25.37 18.22
N PRO A 164 8.46 -25.23 19.49
CA PRO A 164 8.57 -23.95 20.22
C PRO A 164 10.00 -23.44 20.37
N ASP A 165 10.98 -24.34 20.37
CA ASP A 165 12.40 -23.99 20.56
C ASP A 165 13.17 -23.79 19.25
N ALA A 166 12.53 -24.06 18.09
CA ALA A 166 13.18 -23.93 16.80
C ALA A 166 13.09 -22.49 16.26
N ASN A 167 14.11 -22.10 15.49
CA ASN A 167 14.05 -20.85 14.74
C ASN A 167 12.92 -20.91 13.69
N MET A 168 12.00 -19.95 13.71
CA MET A 168 10.89 -19.88 12.74
C MET A 168 11.34 -19.99 11.27
N GLY A 169 12.52 -19.46 10.94
CA GLY A 169 13.09 -19.56 9.60
C GLY A 169 13.46 -20.99 9.17
N GLU A 170 13.72 -21.90 10.10
CA GLU A 170 14.21 -23.27 9.76
C GLU A 170 13.09 -24.15 9.20
N LYS A 171 11.89 -24.06 9.75
CA LYS A 171 10.74 -24.87 9.36
C LYS A 171 9.75 -24.17 8.44
N TRP A 172 10.08 -22.99 7.97
CA TRP A 172 9.18 -22.20 7.13
C TRP A 172 8.62 -22.99 5.93
N LYS A 173 9.43 -23.82 5.27
CA LYS A 173 9.00 -24.61 4.12
C LYS A 173 7.86 -25.60 4.43
N ASP A 174 7.84 -26.09 5.67
CA ASP A 174 6.85 -27.09 6.10
C ASP A 174 5.54 -26.41 6.53
N GLN A 175 5.57 -25.10 6.70
CA GLN A 175 4.46 -24.31 7.21
C GLN A 175 3.70 -23.54 6.14
N VAL A 176 4.30 -23.32 4.96
CA VAL A 176 3.71 -22.55 3.87
C VAL A 176 3.63 -23.35 2.58
N PHE A 177 2.54 -23.15 1.86
CA PHE A 177 2.35 -23.72 0.54
C PHE A 177 2.91 -22.76 -0.52
N ILE A 178 3.83 -23.26 -1.36
CA ILE A 178 4.53 -22.47 -2.37
C ILE A 178 4.36 -23.15 -3.73
N PRO A 179 3.21 -22.94 -4.41
CA PRO A 179 2.87 -23.70 -5.60
C PRO A 179 3.47 -23.17 -6.90
N THR A 180 3.96 -21.93 -6.92
CA THR A 180 4.24 -21.24 -8.19
C THR A 180 5.66 -20.70 -8.32
N GLY A 181 6.09 -20.46 -9.58
CA GLY A 181 7.34 -19.79 -9.88
C GLY A 181 7.39 -18.32 -9.42
N ALA A 182 6.22 -17.69 -9.20
CA ALA A 182 6.11 -16.33 -8.66
C ALA A 182 6.71 -16.21 -7.25
N ASP A 183 6.66 -17.29 -6.48
CA ASP A 183 7.21 -17.35 -5.12
C ASP A 183 8.75 -17.47 -5.07
N LYS A 184 9.42 -17.56 -6.20
CA LYS A 184 10.86 -17.77 -6.25
C LYS A 184 11.66 -16.74 -5.44
N MET A 185 11.26 -15.47 -5.50
CA MET A 185 11.92 -14.41 -4.72
C MET A 185 11.68 -14.56 -3.23
N THR A 186 10.48 -14.96 -2.82
CA THR A 186 10.14 -15.26 -1.43
C THR A 186 10.99 -16.41 -0.91
N VAL A 187 11.14 -17.48 -1.69
CA VAL A 187 12.03 -18.61 -1.34
C VAL A 187 13.48 -18.16 -1.20
N MET A 188 13.97 -17.28 -2.08
CA MET A 188 15.33 -16.76 -2.00
C MET A 188 15.54 -15.89 -0.76
N PHE A 189 14.57 -15.07 -0.40
CA PHE A 189 14.60 -14.28 0.84
C PHE A 189 14.68 -15.19 2.07
N TYR A 190 13.85 -16.22 2.16
CA TYR A 190 13.89 -17.14 3.29
C TYR A 190 15.16 -17.98 3.34
N LYS A 191 15.79 -18.31 2.20
CA LYS A 191 17.12 -18.93 2.17
C LYS A 191 18.18 -18.03 2.79
N TRP A 192 18.13 -16.73 2.49
CA TRP A 192 19.01 -15.74 3.11
C TRP A 192 18.73 -15.63 4.61
N PHE A 193 17.45 -15.46 4.97
CA PHE A 193 17.02 -15.31 6.35
C PHE A 193 17.45 -16.47 7.26
N ARG A 194 17.32 -17.70 6.77
CA ARG A 194 17.77 -18.91 7.50
C ARG A 194 19.27 -18.92 7.77
N ARG A 195 20.09 -18.43 6.84
CA ARG A 195 21.54 -18.40 7.00
C ARG A 195 22.00 -17.33 7.98
N ASN A 196 21.31 -16.20 7.98
CA ASN A 196 21.74 -15.02 8.73
C ASN A 196 21.01 -14.87 10.08
N GLY A 197 20.11 -15.79 10.39
CA GLY A 197 19.44 -15.91 11.70
C GLY A 197 18.33 -14.90 11.94
N PRO A 198 17.64 -14.99 13.08
CA PRO A 198 16.63 -14.02 13.47
C PRO A 198 17.30 -12.69 13.78
N ILE A 199 17.02 -11.73 12.92
CA ILE A 199 17.49 -10.36 13.08
C ILE A 199 16.34 -9.53 13.65
N PRO A 200 16.59 -8.68 14.62
CA PRO A 200 17.76 -8.47 15.50
C PRO A 200 17.58 -9.14 16.87
N TRP A 201 16.60 -9.99 17.04
CA TRP A 201 16.19 -10.56 18.34
C TRP A 201 16.87 -11.90 18.57
N LYS A 202 17.46 -12.08 19.77
CA LYS A 202 17.99 -13.40 20.15
C LYS A 202 16.82 -14.29 20.55
N PRO A 203 16.79 -15.58 20.12
CA PRO A 203 15.85 -16.55 20.66
C PRO A 203 16.07 -16.70 22.17
N GLY A 204 15.00 -16.66 22.94
CA GLY A 204 15.03 -17.15 24.30
C GLY A 204 14.60 -16.21 25.43
N ASN A 205 14.68 -14.89 25.29
CA ASN A 205 14.25 -13.97 26.37
C ASN A 205 13.07 -13.09 26.01
N ASP A 206 12.83 -12.82 24.74
CA ASP A 206 11.72 -11.99 24.32
C ASP A 206 10.60 -12.89 23.83
N LYS A 207 9.58 -13.09 24.64
CA LYS A 207 8.36 -13.73 24.19
C LYS A 207 7.82 -12.94 22.99
N MET A 208 7.55 -13.63 21.89
CA MET A 208 6.82 -13.02 20.79
C MET A 208 5.53 -12.45 21.36
N PRO A 209 5.19 -11.18 21.05
CA PRO A 209 3.94 -10.60 21.51
C PRO A 209 2.76 -11.43 21.00
N GLU A 210 1.68 -11.47 21.75
CA GLU A 210 0.44 -12.02 21.24
C GLU A 210 0.06 -11.33 19.94
N ILE A 211 -0.41 -12.12 18.99
CA ILE A 211 -0.87 -11.59 17.72
C ILE A 211 -2.05 -10.67 17.98
N GLU A 212 -1.95 -9.41 17.57
CA GLU A 212 -3.02 -8.44 17.73
C GLU A 212 -4.30 -8.96 17.02
N ARG A 213 -5.36 -9.06 17.77
CA ARG A 213 -6.67 -9.56 17.30
C ARG A 213 -7.65 -8.43 17.03
N ASP A 214 -7.37 -7.28 17.59
CA ASP A 214 -8.18 -6.08 17.41
C ASP A 214 -7.81 -5.40 16.09
N GLU A 215 -8.67 -5.56 15.09
CA GLU A 215 -8.47 -4.97 13.77
C GLU A 215 -8.44 -3.44 13.83
N SER A 216 -9.12 -2.82 14.79
CA SER A 216 -9.10 -1.36 14.95
C SER A 216 -7.71 -0.85 15.30
N LYS A 217 -6.94 -1.61 16.08
CA LYS A 217 -5.54 -1.29 16.39
C LYS A 217 -4.60 -1.65 15.24
N LEU A 218 -4.90 -2.76 14.54
CA LEU A 218 -4.08 -3.21 13.41
C LEU A 218 -4.13 -2.23 12.26
N PHE A 219 -5.28 -1.57 12.03
CA PHE A 219 -5.50 -0.61 10.94
C PHE A 219 -5.57 0.85 11.41
N ASP A 220 -5.14 1.14 12.62
CA ASP A 220 -5.12 2.51 13.13
C ASP A 220 -4.12 3.38 12.35
N THR A 221 -4.64 4.09 11.35
CA THR A 221 -3.86 4.97 10.48
C THR A 221 -3.21 6.12 11.26
N TRP A 222 -3.81 6.55 12.38
CA TRP A 222 -3.22 7.58 13.22
C TRP A 222 -1.92 7.08 13.85
N GLU A 223 -1.97 5.93 14.52
CA GLU A 223 -0.81 5.33 15.17
C GLU A 223 0.26 4.87 14.17
N MET A 224 -0.17 4.36 13.02
CA MET A 224 0.75 3.85 12.00
C MET A 224 1.49 4.95 11.24
N HIS A 225 0.83 6.07 10.94
CA HIS A 225 1.36 7.07 10.01
C HIS A 225 1.09 8.51 10.44
N THR A 226 -0.18 8.91 10.66
CA THR A 226 -0.58 10.32 10.70
C THR A 226 0.09 11.10 11.83
N LYS A 227 0.25 10.52 13.00
CA LYS A 227 0.90 11.19 14.15
C LYS A 227 2.37 11.56 13.92
N TYR A 228 3.03 10.92 12.94
CA TYR A 228 4.42 11.18 12.60
C TYR A 228 4.58 12.05 11.34
N CYS A 229 3.55 12.14 10.50
CA CYS A 229 3.60 12.83 9.23
C CYS A 229 3.10 14.27 9.33
N THR A 230 3.96 15.23 9.05
CA THR A 230 3.62 16.67 9.07
C THR A 230 2.58 17.03 8.00
N HIS A 231 2.66 16.41 6.81
CA HIS A 231 1.70 16.64 5.73
C HIS A 231 0.31 16.14 6.08
N CYS A 232 0.20 14.93 6.64
CA CYS A 232 -1.09 14.35 7.01
C CYS A 232 -1.73 15.06 8.20
N LYS A 233 -0.93 15.46 9.21
CA LYS A 233 -1.42 16.30 10.32
C LYS A 233 -1.91 17.66 9.82
N GLY A 234 -1.17 18.29 8.90
CA GLY A 234 -1.58 19.55 8.30
C GLY A 234 -2.89 19.42 7.52
N ALA A 235 -3.02 18.37 6.69
CA ALA A 235 -4.24 18.11 5.94
C ALA A 235 -5.43 17.86 6.87
N MET A 236 -5.28 17.06 7.92
CA MET A 236 -6.32 16.78 8.89
C MET A 236 -6.80 18.06 9.57
N ARG A 237 -5.87 18.88 10.07
CA ARG A 237 -6.20 20.19 10.67
C ARG A 237 -6.95 21.11 9.69
N ASN A 238 -6.49 21.18 8.44
CA ASN A 238 -7.15 22.02 7.44
C ASN A 238 -8.54 21.50 7.10
N THR A 239 -8.75 20.19 7.08
CA THR A 239 -10.06 19.57 6.87
C THR A 239 -10.99 19.86 8.03
N GLU A 240 -10.53 19.80 9.27
CA GLU A 240 -11.29 20.18 10.45
C GLU A 240 -11.74 21.66 10.37
N ILE A 241 -10.82 22.58 10.08
CA ILE A 241 -11.12 24.00 9.90
C ILE A 241 -12.17 24.21 8.79
N LEU A 242 -12.00 23.54 7.65
CA LEU A 242 -12.93 23.62 6.52
C LEU A 242 -14.31 23.10 6.91
N THR A 243 -14.37 22.01 7.68
CA THR A 243 -15.62 21.44 8.18
C THR A 243 -16.36 22.42 9.07
N TYR A 244 -15.68 23.00 10.06
CA TYR A 244 -16.32 23.99 10.93
C TYR A 244 -16.73 25.26 10.19
N ALA A 245 -15.91 25.73 9.26
CA ALA A 245 -16.26 26.87 8.41
C ALA A 245 -17.50 26.59 7.54
N SER A 246 -17.55 25.40 6.93
CA SER A 246 -18.71 24.98 6.12
C SER A 246 -19.98 24.86 6.95
N LEU A 247 -19.89 24.32 8.17
CA LEU A 247 -21.03 24.26 9.11
C LEU A 247 -21.49 25.64 9.51
N ALA A 248 -20.58 26.57 9.80
CA ALA A 248 -20.93 27.95 10.16
C ALA A 248 -21.62 28.69 9.01
N VAL A 249 -21.10 28.53 7.78
CA VAL A 249 -21.72 29.10 6.57
C VAL A 249 -23.09 28.47 6.32
N GLY A 250 -23.22 27.15 6.42
CA GLY A 250 -24.50 26.44 6.25
C GLY A 250 -25.54 26.88 7.29
N PHE A 251 -25.13 27.02 8.56
CA PHE A 251 -25.99 27.52 9.62
C PHE A 251 -26.39 28.96 9.41
N GLY A 252 -25.46 29.83 9.00
CA GLY A 252 -25.77 31.22 8.65
C GLY A 252 -26.77 31.33 7.51
N TYR A 253 -26.61 30.49 6.47
CA TYR A 253 -27.57 30.44 5.37
C TYR A 253 -28.94 29.93 5.83
N PHE A 254 -28.99 28.93 6.68
CA PHE A 254 -30.21 28.40 7.27
C PHE A 254 -30.95 29.50 8.07
N LEU A 255 -30.25 30.22 8.93
CA LEU A 255 -30.87 31.37 9.68
C LEU A 255 -31.38 32.46 8.76
N SER A 256 -30.65 32.76 7.68
CA SER A 256 -31.09 33.77 6.71
C SER A 256 -32.39 33.38 5.98
N MET A 257 -32.58 32.09 5.73
CA MET A 257 -33.83 31.58 5.15
C MET A 257 -35.02 31.83 6.10
N PHE A 258 -34.87 31.58 7.40
CA PHE A 258 -35.93 31.85 8.38
C PHE A 258 -36.24 33.34 8.46
N ALA A 259 -35.24 34.20 8.54
CA ALA A 259 -35.43 35.65 8.56
C ALA A 259 -36.13 36.17 7.31
N SER A 260 -35.86 35.58 6.14
CA SER A 260 -36.54 35.95 4.89
C SER A 260 -38.00 35.48 4.83
N VAL A 261 -38.35 34.36 5.44
CA VAL A 261 -39.73 33.88 5.57
C VAL A 261 -40.52 34.78 6.51
N ASP A 262 -39.94 35.14 7.67
CA ASP A 262 -40.58 36.05 8.62
C ASP A 262 -40.80 37.44 7.99
N TYR A 263 -39.84 37.96 7.23
CA TYR A 263 -39.97 39.21 6.50
C TYR A 263 -41.06 39.15 5.43
N ALA A 264 -41.17 38.09 4.66
CA ALA A 264 -42.20 37.90 3.65
C ALA A 264 -43.61 37.79 4.27
N THR A 265 -43.73 37.07 5.40
CA THR A 265 -45.01 36.98 6.15
C THR A 265 -45.42 38.33 6.75
N ALA A 266 -44.49 39.11 7.28
CA ALA A 266 -44.73 40.45 7.77
C ALA A 266 -45.19 41.42 6.66
N LEU A 267 -44.57 41.34 5.47
CA LEU A 267 -44.96 42.10 4.29
C LEU A 267 -46.38 41.76 3.81
N MET A 268 -46.75 40.48 3.79
CA MET A 268 -48.09 40.02 3.40
C MET A 268 -49.16 40.47 4.42
N ALA A 269 -48.82 40.51 5.71
CA ALA A 269 -49.72 40.97 6.76
C ALA A 269 -49.91 42.51 6.79
N SER A 270 -48.97 43.28 6.24
CA SER A 270 -49.01 44.75 6.19
C SER A 270 -49.58 45.30 4.89
N SER A 271 -49.93 44.49 3.91
CA SER A 271 -50.61 44.92 2.70
C SER A 271 -52.03 45.31 3.07
N PRO A 272 -52.53 46.59 2.83
CA PRO A 272 -53.90 46.97 3.09
C PRO A 272 -54.82 46.15 2.19
N ASN A 273 -55.87 45.55 2.79
CA ASN A 273 -56.93 44.93 2.02
C ASN A 273 -57.52 46.03 1.15
N GLU A 274 -57.24 46.04 -0.13
CA GLU A 274 -58.04 46.76 -1.11
C GLU A 274 -59.38 45.99 -1.21
N GLU A 275 -60.34 46.41 -0.41
CA GLU A 275 -61.78 46.09 -0.59
C GLU A 275 -62.23 46.68 -1.95
N TYR A 276 -62.55 45.78 -2.90
CA TYR A 276 -63.34 46.12 -4.05
C TYR A 276 -64.80 45.91 -3.77
#